data_04e8f64d00a29c1c1a6e7a7f80dcb837
#
_entry.id   04e8f64d00a29c1c1a6e7a7f80dcb837
#
_cell.length_a   1.000
_cell.length_b   1.000
_cell.length_c   1.000
_cell.angle_alpha   90.00
_cell.angle_beta   90.00
_cell.angle_gamma   90.00
#
_symmetry.space_group_name_H-M   'P 1'
#
loop_
_entity.id
_entity.type
_entity.pdbx_description
1 polymer ?
#
loop_
_entity_poly.entity_id
_entity_poly.type
_entity_poly.pdbx_seq_one_letter_code
_entity_poly.pdbx_strand_id
1 'polypeptide(L)'
;MIDWKLVARLAGGIAREPPGTGYAQEGLGSFVEDAESRIRAYTAIAPGAPLPAPELVSRRGWIDANIETLRPVMAALEHRLPARAFAAGPLGHLARSATGVTLSAQLGALIGYLSQRVLGQYDIPLLDPTGGTRLLLVVPNLVDTAERLEANRDDLLRWVTLHEVTHAVQFSGVPWLRPLLAENLTQLLDALELRLHKPPPLRMPDGRELHALVDSARRGELAMFAIGRKNRPIVERLQTTMAVVEGHAEHVMDKVGAEVVPTLAQLRAGLDRRRSSRSTPLRVIERLIGLELKLRQYRDGKRFCDGVAEAGGIAALDHVWDSQDMLPSSAELADPDRWMARTAPARTR
;
A
#
# COMPACT_ATOMS: atom_id res chain seq x y z
N MET A 1 -22.90 -0.41 -8.95
CA MET A 1 -22.79 0.87 -9.65
C MET A 1 -21.48 1.00 -10.43
N ILE A 2 -20.40 0.38 -9.99
CA ILE A 2 -19.15 0.30 -10.76
C ILE A 2 -19.29 -0.73 -11.88
N ASP A 3 -19.05 -0.30 -13.11
CA ASP A 3 -18.95 -1.19 -14.26
C ASP A 3 -17.53 -1.78 -14.35
N TRP A 4 -17.38 -2.98 -13.81
CA TRP A 4 -16.11 -3.70 -13.79
C TRP A 4 -15.60 -4.08 -15.18
N LYS A 5 -16.50 -4.22 -16.17
CA LYS A 5 -16.09 -4.46 -17.56
C LYS A 5 -15.44 -3.21 -18.16
N LEU A 6 -15.99 -2.03 -17.83
CA LEU A 6 -15.41 -0.75 -18.22
C LEU A 6 -14.06 -0.54 -17.52
N VAL A 7 -13.98 -0.81 -16.20
CA VAL A 7 -12.71 -0.74 -15.43
C VAL A 7 -11.64 -1.60 -16.10
N ALA A 8 -11.92 -2.89 -16.33
CA ALA A 8 -10.97 -3.82 -16.92
C ALA A 8 -10.55 -3.41 -18.36
N ARG A 9 -11.50 -2.90 -19.15
CA ARG A 9 -11.23 -2.44 -20.52
C ARG A 9 -10.31 -1.23 -20.53
N LEU A 10 -10.59 -0.22 -19.70
CA LEU A 10 -9.79 1.00 -19.63
C LEU A 10 -8.41 0.73 -19.03
N ALA A 11 -8.34 -0.04 -17.94
CA ALA A 11 -7.07 -0.43 -17.35
C ALA A 11 -6.21 -1.23 -18.34
N GLY A 12 -6.79 -2.21 -19.03
CA GLY A 12 -6.09 -3.01 -20.04
C GLY A 12 -5.65 -2.19 -21.27
N GLY A 13 -6.42 -1.17 -21.67
CA GLY A 13 -6.03 -0.25 -22.74
C GLY A 13 -4.83 0.64 -22.39
N ILE A 14 -4.66 0.95 -21.11
CA ILE A 14 -3.50 1.72 -20.58
C ILE A 14 -2.29 0.80 -20.37
N ALA A 15 -2.52 -0.41 -19.90
CA ALA A 15 -1.49 -1.41 -19.63
C ALA A 15 -0.90 -1.93 -20.96
N ARG A 16 0.13 -1.26 -21.46
CA ARG A 16 0.86 -1.73 -22.66
C ARG A 16 1.67 -2.96 -22.28
N GLU A 17 1.38 -4.10 -22.93
CA GLU A 17 2.18 -5.32 -22.77
C GLU A 17 3.31 -5.30 -23.80
N PRO A 18 4.58 -5.35 -23.39
CA PRO A 18 5.69 -5.56 -24.33
C PRO A 18 5.67 -7.00 -24.84
N PRO A 19 6.05 -7.25 -26.09
CA PRO A 19 6.12 -8.60 -26.63
C PRO A 19 7.26 -9.39 -25.97
N GLY A 20 6.97 -10.61 -25.53
CA GLY A 20 8.00 -11.65 -25.30
C GLY A 20 8.92 -11.47 -24.09
N THR A 21 8.47 -10.89 -22.99
CA THR A 21 9.29 -10.77 -21.77
C THR A 21 9.09 -11.98 -20.86
N GLY A 22 9.99 -12.98 -20.94
CA GLY A 22 10.01 -14.12 -20.02
C GLY A 22 11.04 -13.94 -18.91
N TYR A 23 10.63 -14.14 -17.66
CA TYR A 23 11.50 -14.64 -16.59
C TYR A 23 11.30 -16.15 -16.47
N ALA A 24 12.38 -16.87 -16.22
CA ALA A 24 12.25 -18.27 -15.85
C ALA A 24 11.67 -18.36 -14.43
N GLN A 25 10.63 -19.14 -14.25
CA GLN A 25 10.05 -19.42 -12.93
C GLN A 25 10.92 -20.41 -12.14
N GLU A 26 11.89 -21.03 -12.82
CA GLU A 26 12.79 -22.03 -12.25
C GLU A 26 13.63 -21.42 -11.13
N GLY A 27 13.64 -22.07 -9.97
CA GLY A 27 14.37 -21.60 -8.78
C GLY A 27 13.69 -20.49 -7.96
N LEU A 28 12.59 -19.89 -8.42
CA LEU A 28 11.94 -18.81 -7.67
C LEU A 28 11.26 -19.31 -6.39
N GLY A 29 10.68 -20.51 -6.42
CA GLY A 29 10.08 -21.13 -5.24
C GLY A 29 11.11 -21.38 -4.14
N SER A 30 12.26 -21.98 -4.49
CA SER A 30 13.35 -22.22 -3.54
C SER A 30 13.96 -20.91 -3.00
N PHE A 31 13.98 -19.85 -3.81
CA PHE A 31 14.39 -18.53 -3.34
C PHE A 31 13.40 -17.95 -2.31
N VAL A 32 12.09 -18.13 -2.51
CA VAL A 32 11.07 -17.71 -1.53
C VAL A 32 11.26 -18.45 -0.20
N GLU A 33 11.52 -19.76 -0.22
CA GLU A 33 11.78 -20.55 0.98
C GLU A 33 13.06 -20.11 1.70
N ASP A 34 14.15 -19.85 0.99
CA ASP A 34 15.40 -19.31 1.55
C ASP A 34 15.19 -17.91 2.13
N ALA A 35 14.50 -17.03 1.41
CA ALA A 35 14.16 -15.69 1.88
C ALA A 35 13.31 -15.73 3.16
N GLU A 36 12.25 -16.55 3.19
CA GLU A 36 11.44 -16.76 4.39
C GLU A 36 12.29 -17.22 5.57
N SER A 37 13.13 -18.23 5.38
CA SER A 37 14.00 -18.77 6.40
C SER A 37 14.92 -17.70 7.01
N ARG A 38 15.55 -16.88 6.17
CA ARG A 38 16.44 -15.79 6.61
C ARG A 38 15.69 -14.67 7.32
N ILE A 39 14.53 -14.27 6.81
CA ILE A 39 13.69 -13.25 7.45
C ILE A 39 13.27 -13.72 8.83
N ARG A 40 12.81 -14.97 8.98
CA ARG A 40 12.45 -15.57 10.27
C ARG A 40 13.62 -15.65 11.24
N ALA A 41 14.79 -16.02 10.74
CA ALA A 41 16.01 -16.08 11.56
C ALA A 41 16.41 -14.69 12.06
N TYR A 42 16.18 -13.65 11.25
CA TYR A 42 16.53 -12.28 11.61
C TYR A 42 15.49 -11.63 12.54
N THR A 43 14.18 -11.76 12.24
CA THR A 43 13.09 -11.01 12.89
C THR A 43 12.32 -11.80 13.96
N ALA A 44 12.60 -13.07 14.15
CA ALA A 44 11.83 -14.00 15.01
C ALA A 44 10.31 -14.06 14.66
N ILE A 45 9.83 -13.38 13.60
CA ILE A 45 8.45 -13.47 13.13
C ILE A 45 8.28 -14.79 12.37
N ALA A 46 7.34 -15.61 12.82
CA ALA A 46 7.05 -16.90 12.20
C ALA A 46 5.67 -16.90 11.55
N PRO A 47 5.57 -17.14 10.23
CA PRO A 47 4.27 -17.31 9.57
C PRO A 47 3.43 -18.39 10.23
N GLY A 48 2.13 -18.14 10.39
CA GLY A 48 1.19 -19.12 10.95
C GLY A 48 0.76 -20.20 9.94
N ALA A 49 1.09 -20.02 8.66
CA ALA A 49 0.81 -20.94 7.55
C ALA A 49 1.89 -20.78 6.47
N PRO A 50 2.05 -21.79 5.57
CA PRO A 50 2.94 -21.67 4.42
C PRO A 50 2.64 -20.42 3.59
N LEU A 51 3.69 -19.74 3.12
CA LEU A 51 3.55 -18.60 2.24
C LEU A 51 3.03 -19.02 0.85
N PRO A 52 2.30 -18.15 0.14
CA PRO A 52 1.85 -18.44 -1.21
C PRO A 52 3.04 -18.58 -2.17
N ALA A 53 2.91 -19.49 -3.12
CA ALA A 53 3.89 -19.62 -4.19
C ALA A 53 3.95 -18.32 -5.03
N PRO A 54 5.14 -17.91 -5.51
CA PRO A 54 5.27 -16.72 -6.32
C PRO A 54 4.62 -16.91 -7.70
N GLU A 55 3.84 -15.93 -8.12
CA GLU A 55 3.16 -15.91 -9.41
C GLU A 55 3.80 -14.84 -10.31
N LEU A 56 4.38 -15.27 -11.44
CA LEU A 56 4.84 -14.35 -12.49
C LEU A 56 3.63 -13.92 -13.33
N VAL A 57 3.30 -12.63 -13.28
CA VAL A 57 2.11 -12.12 -13.96
C VAL A 57 2.44 -11.04 -14.99
N SER A 58 1.61 -10.94 -16.03
CA SER A 58 1.58 -9.79 -16.92
C SER A 58 0.95 -8.57 -16.23
N ARG A 59 1.05 -7.38 -16.84
CA ARG A 59 0.30 -6.20 -16.38
C ARG A 59 -1.19 -6.47 -16.35
N ARG A 60 -1.68 -7.22 -17.33
CA ARG A 60 -3.09 -7.63 -17.40
C ARG A 60 -3.47 -8.58 -16.26
N GLY A 61 -2.64 -9.60 -16.00
CA GLY A 61 -2.86 -10.50 -14.86
C GLY A 61 -2.87 -9.78 -13.52
N TRP A 62 -2.00 -8.77 -13.34
CA TRP A 62 -2.01 -7.92 -12.15
C TRP A 62 -3.29 -7.08 -12.05
N ILE A 63 -3.80 -6.52 -13.17
CA ILE A 63 -5.07 -5.80 -13.22
C ILE A 63 -6.22 -6.71 -12.78
N ASP A 64 -6.30 -7.92 -13.33
CA ASP A 64 -7.38 -8.85 -13.05
C ASP A 64 -7.38 -9.27 -11.57
N ALA A 65 -6.21 -9.56 -10.98
CA ALA A 65 -6.06 -9.84 -9.55
C ALA A 65 -6.54 -8.66 -8.68
N ASN A 66 -6.12 -7.43 -8.99
CA ASN A 66 -6.52 -6.26 -8.20
C ASN A 66 -8.00 -5.92 -8.36
N ILE A 67 -8.61 -6.15 -9.52
CA ILE A 67 -10.06 -6.04 -9.68
C ILE A 67 -10.78 -7.03 -8.77
N GLU A 68 -10.30 -8.26 -8.67
CA GLU A 68 -10.87 -9.29 -7.80
C GLU A 68 -10.81 -8.87 -6.33
N THR A 69 -9.64 -8.44 -5.85
CA THR A 69 -9.43 -7.98 -4.46
C THR A 69 -10.21 -6.69 -4.13
N LEU A 70 -10.41 -5.79 -5.10
CA LEU A 70 -11.13 -4.54 -4.90
C LEU A 70 -12.66 -4.68 -4.94
N ARG A 71 -13.20 -5.70 -5.59
CA ARG A 71 -14.66 -5.90 -5.69
C ARG A 71 -15.38 -5.92 -4.34
N PRO A 72 -14.95 -6.68 -3.33
CA PRO A 72 -15.59 -6.67 -2.00
C PRO A 72 -15.55 -5.30 -1.34
N VAL A 73 -14.42 -4.59 -1.47
CA VAL A 73 -14.25 -3.23 -0.91
C VAL A 73 -15.23 -2.26 -1.55
N MET A 74 -15.32 -2.26 -2.88
CA MET A 74 -16.22 -1.38 -3.60
C MET A 74 -17.69 -1.76 -3.42
N ALA A 75 -18.02 -3.04 -3.31
CA ALA A 75 -19.35 -3.49 -2.96
C ALA A 75 -19.77 -2.99 -1.56
N ALA A 76 -18.88 -3.11 -0.58
CA ALA A 76 -19.10 -2.57 0.76
C ALA A 76 -19.33 -1.05 0.74
N LEU A 77 -18.61 -0.30 -0.08
CA LEU A 77 -18.83 1.14 -0.30
C LEU A 77 -20.18 1.41 -0.97
N GLU A 78 -20.52 0.67 -2.03
CA GLU A 78 -21.78 0.83 -2.76
C GLU A 78 -23.01 0.56 -1.90
N HIS A 79 -22.97 -0.44 -1.01
CA HIS A 79 -24.04 -0.72 -0.05
C HIS A 79 -24.25 0.40 0.96
N ARG A 80 -23.22 1.15 1.28
CA ARG A 80 -23.25 2.29 2.21
C ARG A 80 -23.71 3.60 1.56
N LEU A 81 -23.71 3.68 0.21
CA LEU A 81 -24.20 4.86 -0.50
C LEU A 81 -25.74 4.94 -0.40
N PRO A 82 -26.31 6.06 0.12
CA PRO A 82 -27.75 6.16 0.26
C PRO A 82 -28.43 6.17 -1.10
N ALA A 83 -29.47 5.36 -1.25
CA ALA A 83 -30.30 5.37 -2.46
C ALA A 83 -30.88 6.77 -2.76
N ARG A 84 -31.02 7.61 -1.72
CA ARG A 84 -31.51 9.00 -1.77
C ARG A 84 -30.43 10.04 -2.18
N ALA A 85 -29.15 9.67 -2.28
CA ALA A 85 -28.12 10.58 -2.79
C ALA A 85 -28.37 11.01 -4.24
N PHE A 86 -29.22 10.28 -4.94
CA PHE A 86 -29.68 10.62 -6.28
C PHE A 86 -31.19 10.84 -6.23
N ALA A 87 -31.66 11.95 -6.80
CA ALA A 87 -33.08 12.23 -6.90
C ALA A 87 -33.88 11.05 -7.48
N ALA A 88 -35.11 10.85 -7.01
CA ALA A 88 -35.98 9.83 -7.59
C ALA A 88 -36.41 10.26 -9.01
N GLY A 89 -36.60 9.31 -9.92
CA GLY A 89 -37.06 9.54 -11.28
C GLY A 89 -35.98 9.43 -12.36
N PRO A 90 -36.31 9.69 -13.63
CA PRO A 90 -35.42 9.49 -14.78
C PRO A 90 -34.12 10.27 -14.68
N LEU A 91 -34.14 11.51 -14.18
CA LEU A 91 -32.96 12.35 -13.98
C LEU A 91 -32.02 11.78 -12.91
N GLY A 92 -32.58 11.22 -11.84
CA GLY A 92 -31.79 10.56 -10.80
C GLY A 92 -31.15 9.27 -11.30
N HIS A 93 -31.83 8.51 -12.15
CA HIS A 93 -31.23 7.35 -12.82
C HIS A 93 -30.08 7.76 -13.75
N LEU A 94 -30.25 8.82 -14.54
CA LEU A 94 -29.21 9.33 -15.42
C LEU A 94 -28.00 9.83 -14.64
N ALA A 95 -28.21 10.59 -13.54
CA ALA A 95 -27.14 11.08 -12.66
C ALA A 95 -26.38 9.92 -12.02
N ARG A 96 -27.09 8.88 -11.56
CA ARG A 96 -26.48 7.66 -10.97
C ARG A 96 -25.64 6.90 -12.00
N SER A 97 -26.14 6.75 -13.22
CA SER A 97 -25.41 6.08 -14.31
C SER A 97 -24.17 6.89 -14.70
N ALA A 98 -24.28 8.21 -14.84
CA ALA A 98 -23.15 9.08 -15.15
C ALA A 98 -22.07 9.02 -14.06
N THR A 99 -22.46 9.03 -12.77
CA THR A 99 -21.53 8.88 -11.64
C THR A 99 -20.84 7.52 -11.67
N GLY A 100 -21.59 6.43 -11.94
CA GLY A 100 -21.04 5.09 -12.04
C GLY A 100 -20.01 4.97 -13.18
N VAL A 101 -20.30 5.51 -14.34
CA VAL A 101 -19.38 5.54 -15.48
C VAL A 101 -18.11 6.34 -15.14
N THR A 102 -18.26 7.51 -14.51
CA THR A 102 -17.13 8.36 -14.13
C THR A 102 -16.22 7.66 -13.13
N LEU A 103 -16.80 7.07 -12.07
CA LEU A 103 -16.04 6.31 -11.08
C LEU A 103 -15.33 5.08 -11.70
N SER A 104 -16.03 4.36 -12.59
CA SER A 104 -15.44 3.22 -13.28
C SER A 104 -14.28 3.65 -14.18
N ALA A 105 -14.41 4.79 -14.86
CA ALA A 105 -13.35 5.34 -15.70
C ALA A 105 -12.13 5.77 -14.88
N GLN A 106 -12.36 6.46 -13.75
CA GLN A 106 -11.29 6.88 -12.84
C GLN A 106 -10.57 5.68 -12.23
N LEU A 107 -11.31 4.68 -11.77
CA LEU A 107 -10.73 3.45 -11.21
C LEU A 107 -9.94 2.68 -12.27
N GLY A 108 -10.50 2.53 -13.47
CA GLY A 108 -9.81 1.89 -14.60
C GLY A 108 -8.52 2.62 -14.99
N ALA A 109 -8.56 3.95 -15.04
CA ALA A 109 -7.38 4.76 -15.31
C ALA A 109 -6.31 4.61 -14.21
N LEU A 110 -6.72 4.62 -12.94
CA LEU A 110 -5.81 4.43 -11.80
C LEU A 110 -5.15 3.05 -11.81
N ILE A 111 -5.95 1.98 -11.94
CA ILE A 111 -5.43 0.61 -11.99
C ILE A 111 -4.50 0.43 -13.19
N GLY A 112 -4.88 0.93 -14.37
CA GLY A 112 -4.05 0.90 -15.56
C GLY A 112 -2.74 1.68 -15.42
N TYR A 113 -2.76 2.82 -14.71
CA TYR A 113 -1.56 3.58 -14.40
C TYR A 113 -0.64 2.83 -13.44
N LEU A 114 -1.20 2.23 -12.38
CA LEU A 114 -0.43 1.46 -11.39
C LEU A 114 0.14 0.18 -11.98
N SER A 115 -0.59 -0.49 -12.87
CA SER A 115 -0.15 -1.73 -13.51
C SER A 115 1.19 -1.62 -14.26
N GLN A 116 1.57 -0.41 -14.67
CA GLN A 116 2.85 -0.15 -15.35
C GLN A 116 4.00 0.19 -14.39
N ARG A 117 3.76 0.18 -13.06
CA ARG A 117 4.72 0.67 -12.06
C ARG A 117 5.01 -0.30 -10.94
N VAL A 118 4.04 -1.11 -10.59
CA VAL A 118 4.15 -2.12 -9.54
C VAL A 118 5.10 -3.22 -10.02
N LEU A 119 6.12 -3.52 -9.23
CA LEU A 119 7.10 -4.57 -9.53
C LEU A 119 6.68 -5.90 -8.91
N GLY A 120 6.18 -5.86 -7.68
CA GLY A 120 5.66 -6.98 -6.94
C GLY A 120 4.49 -6.54 -6.06
N GLN A 121 3.74 -7.49 -5.54
CA GLN A 121 2.64 -7.26 -4.61
C GLN A 121 2.34 -8.52 -3.81
N TYR A 122 2.45 -8.42 -2.50
CA TYR A 122 1.76 -9.38 -1.64
C TYR A 122 0.30 -8.95 -1.52
N ASP A 123 -0.57 -9.67 -2.22
CA ASP A 123 -2.00 -9.35 -2.33
C ASP A 123 -2.78 -9.95 -1.17
N ILE A 124 -3.49 -9.09 -0.42
CA ILE A 124 -4.24 -9.45 0.78
C ILE A 124 -5.67 -8.93 0.64
N PRO A 125 -6.67 -9.80 0.48
CA PRO A 125 -8.07 -9.39 0.47
C PRO A 125 -8.52 -9.02 1.90
N LEU A 126 -8.43 -7.73 2.26
CA LEU A 126 -8.70 -7.25 3.62
C LEU A 126 -10.14 -7.48 4.08
N LEU A 127 -11.12 -7.29 3.19
CA LEU A 127 -12.56 -7.45 3.51
C LEU A 127 -13.11 -8.83 3.14
N ASP A 128 -12.27 -9.73 2.66
CA ASP A 128 -12.65 -11.14 2.44
C ASP A 128 -11.71 -12.03 3.27
N PRO A 129 -12.10 -12.40 4.49
CA PRO A 129 -11.26 -13.24 5.36
C PRO A 129 -11.02 -14.65 4.80
N THR A 130 -11.83 -15.10 3.83
CA THR A 130 -11.71 -16.42 3.18
C THR A 130 -10.87 -16.36 1.92
N GLY A 131 -10.62 -15.16 1.39
CA GLY A 131 -9.80 -14.94 0.21
C GLY A 131 -8.33 -15.31 0.47
N GLY A 132 -7.77 -16.12 -0.41
CA GLY A 132 -6.37 -16.51 -0.37
C GLY A 132 -5.45 -15.31 -0.64
N THR A 133 -4.29 -15.31 0.01
CA THR A 133 -3.22 -14.34 -0.29
C THR A 133 -2.43 -14.79 -1.50
N ARG A 134 -1.87 -13.84 -2.25
CA ARG A 134 -1.08 -14.11 -3.46
C ARG A 134 0.22 -13.31 -3.43
N LEU A 135 1.28 -13.87 -3.99
CA LEU A 135 2.57 -13.21 -4.16
C LEU A 135 2.80 -12.97 -5.65
N LEU A 136 2.51 -11.77 -6.11
CA LEU A 136 2.52 -11.40 -7.52
C LEU A 136 3.82 -10.69 -7.89
N LEU A 137 4.43 -11.06 -9.02
CA LEU A 137 5.62 -10.41 -9.58
C LEU A 137 5.30 -9.99 -11.02
N VAL A 138 5.31 -8.68 -11.28
CA VAL A 138 4.88 -8.11 -12.56
C VAL A 138 6.06 -8.10 -13.54
N VAL A 139 6.19 -9.18 -14.30
CA VAL A 139 7.32 -9.45 -15.19
C VAL A 139 7.65 -8.29 -16.13
N PRO A 140 6.73 -7.70 -16.88
CA PRO A 140 7.05 -6.60 -17.79
C PRO A 140 7.66 -5.39 -17.08
N ASN A 141 7.23 -5.11 -15.85
CA ASN A 141 7.74 -3.97 -15.09
C ASN A 141 9.14 -4.24 -14.52
N LEU A 142 9.42 -5.49 -14.14
CA LEU A 142 10.74 -5.91 -13.69
C LEU A 142 11.74 -5.77 -14.84
N VAL A 143 11.41 -6.27 -16.05
CA VAL A 143 12.26 -6.12 -17.25
C VAL A 143 12.50 -4.64 -17.57
N ASP A 144 11.44 -3.86 -17.73
CA ASP A 144 11.53 -2.43 -18.02
C ASP A 144 12.32 -1.65 -16.95
N THR A 145 12.29 -2.11 -15.70
CA THR A 145 13.00 -1.44 -14.61
C THR A 145 14.47 -1.85 -14.60
N ALA A 146 14.79 -3.12 -14.79
CA ALA A 146 16.16 -3.60 -14.90
C ALA A 146 16.90 -2.90 -16.06
N GLU A 147 16.26 -2.80 -17.23
CA GLU A 147 16.83 -2.11 -18.40
C GLU A 147 17.07 -0.62 -18.12
N ARG A 148 16.11 0.08 -17.52
CA ARG A 148 16.24 1.51 -17.19
C ARG A 148 17.27 1.81 -16.11
N LEU A 149 17.55 0.86 -15.23
CA LEU A 149 18.53 1.00 -14.15
C LEU A 149 19.89 0.43 -14.55
N GLU A 150 19.99 -0.19 -15.74
CA GLU A 150 21.16 -0.97 -16.16
C GLU A 150 21.56 -2.03 -15.10
N ALA A 151 20.52 -2.62 -14.47
CA ALA A 151 20.66 -3.53 -13.35
C ALA A 151 20.60 -4.99 -13.82
N ASN A 152 21.21 -5.87 -13.04
CA ASN A 152 21.04 -7.31 -13.23
C ASN A 152 19.57 -7.69 -13.01
N ARG A 153 18.97 -8.40 -13.97
CA ARG A 153 17.54 -8.76 -13.95
C ARG A 153 17.22 -9.71 -12.80
N ASP A 154 18.07 -10.69 -12.56
CA ASP A 154 17.85 -11.72 -11.54
C ASP A 154 17.99 -11.11 -10.14
N ASP A 155 18.95 -10.21 -9.94
CA ASP A 155 19.12 -9.49 -8.68
C ASP A 155 17.93 -8.56 -8.40
N LEU A 156 17.39 -7.88 -9.42
CA LEU A 156 16.18 -7.08 -9.26
C LEU A 156 14.97 -7.96 -8.90
N LEU A 157 14.81 -9.11 -9.57
CA LEU A 157 13.75 -10.06 -9.26
C LEU A 157 13.86 -10.57 -7.81
N ARG A 158 15.06 -11.00 -7.40
CA ARG A 158 15.33 -11.44 -6.01
C ARG A 158 15.03 -10.34 -5.00
N TRP A 159 15.45 -9.12 -5.28
CA TRP A 159 15.22 -7.98 -4.42
C TRP A 159 13.73 -7.68 -4.22
N VAL A 160 12.96 -7.66 -5.32
CA VAL A 160 11.50 -7.47 -5.25
C VAL A 160 10.84 -8.65 -4.55
N THR A 161 11.24 -9.89 -4.88
CA THR A 161 10.69 -11.09 -4.22
C THR A 161 10.96 -11.06 -2.71
N LEU A 162 12.16 -10.70 -2.28
CA LEU A 162 12.50 -10.55 -0.85
C LEU A 162 11.58 -9.54 -0.16
N HIS A 163 11.27 -8.40 -0.82
CA HIS A 163 10.36 -7.40 -0.30
C HIS A 163 8.95 -7.96 -0.07
N GLU A 164 8.40 -8.64 -1.09
CA GLU A 164 7.05 -9.21 -0.99
C GLU A 164 6.97 -10.37 0.00
N VAL A 165 8.04 -11.19 0.09
CA VAL A 165 8.15 -12.26 1.10
C VAL A 165 8.22 -11.66 2.51
N THR A 166 8.90 -10.52 2.69
CA THR A 166 8.92 -9.84 3.99
C THR A 166 7.50 -9.41 4.40
N HIS A 167 6.72 -8.85 3.49
CA HIS A 167 5.31 -8.54 3.77
C HIS A 167 4.49 -9.81 4.04
N ALA A 168 4.73 -10.88 3.29
CA ALA A 168 4.05 -12.16 3.53
C ALA A 168 4.35 -12.70 4.93
N VAL A 169 5.60 -12.63 5.41
CA VAL A 169 5.99 -13.01 6.77
C VAL A 169 5.32 -12.10 7.81
N GLN A 170 5.33 -10.78 7.62
CA GLN A 170 4.68 -9.84 8.54
C GLN A 170 3.18 -10.13 8.68
N PHE A 171 2.45 -10.23 7.58
CA PHE A 171 1.00 -10.39 7.60
C PHE A 171 0.52 -11.77 8.00
N SER A 172 1.30 -12.82 7.79
CA SER A 172 0.96 -14.17 8.24
C SER A 172 1.48 -14.48 9.65
N GLY A 173 2.57 -13.82 10.07
CA GLY A 173 3.18 -14.02 11.38
C GLY A 173 2.67 -13.08 12.47
N VAL A 174 1.97 -11.98 12.12
CA VAL A 174 1.37 -11.01 13.05
C VAL A 174 -0.16 -11.10 12.99
N PRO A 175 -0.81 -11.93 13.83
CA PRO A 175 -2.24 -12.29 13.67
C PRO A 175 -3.21 -11.11 13.74
N TRP A 176 -2.88 -10.04 14.46
CA TRP A 176 -3.71 -8.86 14.63
C TRP A 176 -3.59 -7.82 13.50
N LEU A 177 -2.55 -7.91 12.64
CA LEU A 177 -2.24 -6.86 11.65
C LEU A 177 -3.30 -6.77 10.54
N ARG A 178 -3.67 -7.89 9.94
CA ARG A 178 -4.74 -7.94 8.91
C ARG A 178 -6.10 -7.51 9.47
N PRO A 179 -6.57 -8.03 10.62
CA PRO A 179 -7.79 -7.54 11.27
C PRO A 179 -7.77 -6.04 11.57
N LEU A 180 -6.69 -5.49 12.08
CA LEU A 180 -6.56 -4.06 12.34
C LEU A 180 -6.74 -3.22 11.07
N LEU A 181 -6.11 -3.61 9.96
CA LEU A 181 -6.26 -2.89 8.69
C LEU A 181 -7.68 -3.01 8.13
N ALA A 182 -8.29 -4.19 8.24
CA ALA A 182 -9.69 -4.42 7.83
C ALA A 182 -10.66 -3.55 8.65
N GLU A 183 -10.47 -3.46 9.96
CA GLU A 183 -11.25 -2.62 10.85
C GLU A 183 -11.10 -1.13 10.50
N ASN A 184 -9.86 -0.64 10.37
CA ASN A 184 -9.59 0.74 9.98
C ASN A 184 -10.22 1.09 8.62
N LEU A 185 -10.14 0.18 7.64
CA LEU A 185 -10.79 0.36 6.34
C LEU A 185 -12.31 0.45 6.49
N THR A 186 -12.92 -0.45 7.27
CA THR A 186 -14.35 -0.45 7.54
C THR A 186 -14.79 0.85 8.21
N GLN A 187 -14.07 1.32 9.23
CA GLN A 187 -14.35 2.60 9.90
C GLN A 187 -14.25 3.78 8.94
N LEU A 188 -13.30 3.78 7.99
CA LEU A 188 -13.21 4.82 6.96
C LEU A 188 -14.39 4.78 6.00
N LEU A 189 -14.87 3.60 5.61
CA LEU A 189 -16.06 3.43 4.77
C LEU A 189 -17.31 3.93 5.49
N ASP A 190 -17.48 3.60 6.78
CA ASP A 190 -18.59 4.07 7.62
C ASP A 190 -18.57 5.60 7.79
N ALA A 191 -17.40 6.17 7.98
CA ALA A 191 -17.21 7.61 8.07
C ALA A 191 -17.60 8.35 6.77
N LEU A 192 -17.30 7.75 5.62
CA LEU A 192 -17.70 8.27 4.32
C LEU A 192 -19.23 8.19 4.13
N GLU A 193 -19.85 7.09 4.56
CA GLU A 193 -21.31 6.93 4.54
C GLU A 193 -22.01 8.03 5.33
N LEU A 194 -21.59 8.28 6.58
CA LEU A 194 -22.17 9.31 7.44
C LEU A 194 -22.12 10.71 6.81
N ARG A 195 -21.08 11.03 6.06
CA ARG A 195 -20.96 12.30 5.34
C ARG A 195 -21.88 12.41 4.13
N LEU A 196 -22.06 11.31 3.42
CA LEU A 196 -22.96 11.27 2.27
C LEU A 196 -24.43 11.33 2.69
N HIS A 197 -24.78 10.80 3.87
CA HIS A 197 -26.14 10.91 4.44
C HIS A 197 -26.46 12.28 5.05
N LYS A 198 -25.46 12.99 5.56
CA LYS A 198 -25.58 14.34 6.11
C LYS A 198 -24.59 15.26 5.39
N PRO A 199 -24.82 15.60 4.10
CA PRO A 199 -23.96 16.55 3.44
C PRO A 199 -23.96 17.87 4.23
N PRO A 200 -22.82 18.56 4.31
CA PRO A 200 -22.80 19.90 4.86
C PRO A 200 -23.80 20.77 4.09
N PRO A 201 -24.43 21.75 4.75
CA PRO A 201 -25.39 22.62 4.09
C PRO A 201 -24.75 23.21 2.84
N LEU A 202 -25.48 23.14 1.71
CA LEU A 202 -25.08 23.72 0.44
C LEU A 202 -24.97 25.25 0.62
N ARG A 203 -23.80 25.69 1.07
CA ARG A 203 -23.39 27.09 1.07
C ARG A 203 -22.14 27.23 0.22
N MET A 204 -22.01 28.34 -0.46
CA MET A 204 -20.74 28.67 -1.13
C MET A 204 -19.63 28.64 -0.06
N PRO A 205 -18.52 27.93 -0.31
CA PRO A 205 -17.39 27.95 0.62
C PRO A 205 -16.95 29.41 0.80
N ASP A 206 -16.76 29.82 2.04
CA ASP A 206 -16.18 31.13 2.32
C ASP A 206 -14.70 31.18 1.87
N GLY A 207 -14.12 32.39 1.83
CA GLY A 207 -12.75 32.55 1.35
C GLY A 207 -11.72 31.74 2.17
N ARG A 208 -12.01 31.43 3.46
CA ARG A 208 -11.13 30.60 4.32
C ARG A 208 -11.26 29.13 3.97
N GLU A 209 -12.48 28.66 3.72
CA GLU A 209 -12.76 27.28 3.28
C GLU A 209 -12.17 27.00 1.89
N LEU A 210 -12.27 27.98 0.97
CA LEU A 210 -11.66 27.91 -0.36
C LEU A 210 -10.14 27.87 -0.27
N HIS A 211 -9.52 28.71 0.58
CA HIS A 211 -8.08 28.68 0.86
C HIS A 211 -7.65 27.33 1.47
N ALA A 212 -8.41 26.82 2.45
CA ALA A 212 -8.15 25.51 3.05
C ALA A 212 -8.27 24.37 2.03
N LEU A 213 -9.23 24.44 1.10
CA LEU A 213 -9.37 23.48 0.02
C LEU A 213 -8.18 23.52 -0.96
N VAL A 214 -7.78 24.73 -1.36
CA VAL A 214 -6.61 24.95 -2.24
C VAL A 214 -5.31 24.50 -1.56
N ASP A 215 -5.15 24.81 -0.29
CA ASP A 215 -3.98 24.38 0.49
C ASP A 215 -3.97 22.87 0.74
N SER A 216 -5.12 22.25 0.98
CA SER A 216 -5.24 20.79 1.07
C SER A 216 -4.94 20.11 -0.26
N ALA A 217 -5.40 20.72 -1.37
CA ALA A 217 -5.05 20.26 -2.72
C ALA A 217 -3.54 20.37 -2.98
N ARG A 218 -2.93 21.49 -2.59
CA ARG A 218 -1.48 21.72 -2.73
C ARG A 218 -0.65 20.76 -1.89
N ARG A 219 -1.15 20.37 -0.71
CA ARG A 219 -0.49 19.40 0.19
C ARG A 219 -0.81 17.94 -0.14
N GLY A 220 -1.67 17.66 -1.13
CA GLY A 220 -2.12 16.30 -1.44
C GLY A 220 -3.10 15.71 -0.41
N GLU A 221 -3.74 16.56 0.41
CA GLU A 221 -4.62 16.18 1.52
C GLU A 221 -6.13 16.18 1.13
N LEU A 222 -6.45 16.16 -0.17
CA LEU A 222 -7.85 16.18 -0.62
C LEU A 222 -8.66 15.00 -0.06
N ALA A 223 -8.04 13.84 0.05
CA ALA A 223 -8.65 12.67 0.69
C ALA A 223 -8.99 12.95 2.16
N MET A 224 -8.12 13.65 2.89
CA MET A 224 -8.35 14.06 4.28
C MET A 224 -9.51 15.05 4.42
N PHE A 225 -9.65 15.94 3.44
CA PHE A 225 -10.80 16.86 3.39
C PHE A 225 -12.11 16.10 3.15
N ALA A 226 -12.09 15.10 2.26
CA ALA A 226 -13.25 14.23 1.98
C ALA A 226 -13.64 13.37 3.20
N ILE A 227 -12.70 12.84 3.97
CA ILE A 227 -12.90 11.97 5.13
C ILE A 227 -13.36 12.77 6.36
N GLY A 228 -12.90 14.04 6.50
CA GLY A 228 -13.27 14.95 7.57
C GLY A 228 -12.45 14.85 8.84
N ARG A 229 -12.41 16.00 9.56
CA ARG A 229 -11.57 16.17 10.76
C ARG A 229 -11.81 15.14 11.87
N LYS A 230 -13.06 14.68 12.04
CA LYS A 230 -13.40 13.68 13.06
C LYS A 230 -12.71 12.32 12.85
N ASN A 231 -12.42 11.98 11.61
CA ASN A 231 -11.86 10.68 11.23
C ASN A 231 -10.32 10.72 11.05
N ARG A 232 -9.73 11.88 11.36
CA ARG A 232 -8.27 12.04 11.34
C ARG A 232 -7.53 10.98 12.17
N PRO A 233 -7.97 10.61 13.39
CA PRO A 233 -7.28 9.57 14.15
C PRO A 233 -7.21 8.20 13.46
N ILE A 234 -8.27 7.82 12.70
CA ILE A 234 -8.30 6.55 11.96
C ILE A 234 -7.25 6.59 10.83
N VAL A 235 -7.22 7.71 10.10
CA VAL A 235 -6.24 7.90 9.01
C VAL A 235 -4.82 7.92 9.57
N GLU A 236 -4.56 8.61 10.68
CA GLU A 236 -3.26 8.65 11.34
C GLU A 236 -2.82 7.25 11.80
N ARG A 237 -3.72 6.47 12.40
CA ARG A 237 -3.45 5.08 12.78
C ARG A 237 -3.08 4.22 11.56
N LEU A 238 -3.88 4.28 10.50
CA LEU A 238 -3.59 3.57 9.26
C LEU A 238 -2.22 3.97 8.68
N GLN A 239 -1.94 5.26 8.68
CA GLN A 239 -0.68 5.81 8.19
C GLN A 239 0.52 5.35 9.01
N THR A 240 0.44 5.39 10.34
CA THR A 240 1.51 4.92 11.21
C THR A 240 1.72 3.41 11.12
N THR A 241 0.63 2.63 11.06
CA THR A 241 0.72 1.19 10.84
C THR A 241 1.45 0.88 9.53
N MET A 242 1.05 1.51 8.42
CA MET A 242 1.70 1.28 7.12
C MET A 242 3.15 1.79 7.10
N ALA A 243 3.46 2.87 7.82
CA ALA A 243 4.83 3.35 7.93
C ALA A 243 5.73 2.33 8.65
N VAL A 244 5.23 1.69 9.70
CA VAL A 244 5.97 0.63 10.41
C VAL A 244 6.11 -0.61 9.54
N VAL A 245 5.04 -1.08 8.89
CA VAL A 245 5.07 -2.25 8.00
C VAL A 245 6.13 -2.09 6.92
N GLU A 246 6.11 -0.96 6.22
CA GLU A 246 7.06 -0.67 5.14
C GLU A 246 8.47 -0.38 5.66
N GLY A 247 8.57 0.37 6.77
CA GLY A 247 9.86 0.71 7.39
C GLY A 247 10.59 -0.53 7.88
N HIS A 248 9.86 -1.46 8.50
CA HIS A 248 10.38 -2.75 8.92
C HIS A 248 10.81 -3.59 7.71
N ALA A 249 10.00 -3.65 6.65
CA ALA A 249 10.37 -4.37 5.43
C ALA A 249 11.66 -3.81 4.81
N GLU A 250 11.79 -2.48 4.70
CA GLU A 250 13.02 -1.84 4.22
C GLU A 250 14.23 -2.13 5.13
N HIS A 251 14.03 -2.14 6.46
CA HIS A 251 15.08 -2.50 7.42
C HIS A 251 15.55 -3.94 7.24
N VAL A 252 14.62 -4.89 7.16
CA VAL A 252 14.90 -6.31 6.92
C VAL A 252 15.63 -6.51 5.60
N MET A 253 15.19 -5.83 4.54
CA MET A 253 15.85 -5.88 3.24
C MET A 253 17.27 -5.35 3.27
N ASP A 254 17.60 -4.39 4.13
CA ASP A 254 18.98 -3.90 4.28
C ASP A 254 19.88 -4.96 4.91
N LYS A 255 19.35 -5.75 5.81
CA LYS A 255 20.11 -6.77 6.55
C LYS A 255 20.18 -8.09 5.78
N VAL A 256 19.02 -8.66 5.46
CA VAL A 256 18.92 -9.96 4.77
C VAL A 256 19.32 -9.85 3.30
N GLY A 257 18.94 -8.76 2.64
CA GLY A 257 19.18 -8.55 1.22
C GLY A 257 20.67 -8.49 0.85
N ALA A 258 21.52 -8.02 1.75
CA ALA A 258 22.97 -7.98 1.54
C ALA A 258 23.58 -9.38 1.32
N GLU A 259 22.95 -10.43 1.84
CA GLU A 259 23.41 -11.82 1.72
C GLU A 259 22.91 -12.51 0.44
N VAL A 260 21.75 -12.08 -0.11
CA VAL A 260 21.05 -12.80 -1.19
C VAL A 260 20.98 -12.04 -2.52
N VAL A 261 21.30 -10.73 -2.50
CA VAL A 261 21.31 -9.86 -3.69
C VAL A 261 22.69 -9.24 -3.87
N PRO A 262 23.55 -9.81 -4.70
CA PRO A 262 24.95 -9.37 -4.89
C PRO A 262 25.10 -7.88 -5.25
N THR A 263 24.17 -7.35 -6.07
CA THR A 263 24.19 -5.94 -6.55
C THR A 263 23.29 -5.00 -5.75
N LEU A 264 22.90 -5.35 -4.50
CA LEU A 264 21.96 -4.60 -3.68
C LEU A 264 22.28 -3.10 -3.60
N ALA A 265 23.53 -2.74 -3.34
CA ALA A 265 23.97 -1.35 -3.23
C ALA A 265 23.76 -0.56 -4.54
N GLN A 266 24.02 -1.19 -5.69
CA GLN A 266 23.82 -0.59 -7.01
C GLN A 266 22.34 -0.43 -7.33
N LEU A 267 21.51 -1.44 -7.02
CA LEU A 267 20.07 -1.39 -7.18
C LEU A 267 19.44 -0.27 -6.35
N ARG A 268 19.81 -0.13 -5.08
CA ARG A 268 19.33 0.96 -4.21
C ARG A 268 19.72 2.33 -4.76
N ALA A 269 20.98 2.52 -5.09
CA ALA A 269 21.44 3.78 -5.68
C ALA A 269 20.71 4.12 -6.99
N GLY A 270 20.43 3.13 -7.83
CA GLY A 270 19.65 3.28 -9.06
C GLY A 270 18.20 3.70 -8.79
N LEU A 271 17.53 3.04 -7.84
CA LEU A 271 16.16 3.35 -7.46
C LEU A 271 16.03 4.73 -6.80
N ASP A 272 16.98 5.14 -5.98
CA ASP A 272 16.99 6.46 -5.34
C ASP A 272 17.21 7.58 -6.35
N ARG A 273 18.12 7.40 -7.32
CA ARG A 273 18.27 8.32 -8.45
C ARG A 273 16.97 8.45 -9.25
N ARG A 274 16.26 7.34 -9.50
CA ARG A 274 14.96 7.36 -10.19
C ARG A 274 13.88 8.08 -9.39
N ARG A 275 13.86 7.90 -8.07
CA ARG A 275 12.91 8.60 -7.17
C ARG A 275 13.13 10.11 -7.21
N SER A 276 14.38 10.58 -7.32
CA SER A 276 14.73 12.00 -7.35
C SER A 276 14.52 12.67 -8.71
N SER A 277 14.57 11.94 -9.82
CA SER A 277 14.53 12.46 -11.20
C SER A 277 13.12 12.54 -11.83
N ARG A 278 12.05 12.32 -11.06
CA ARG A 278 10.66 12.32 -11.58
C ARG A 278 10.22 13.67 -12.12
N SER A 279 9.56 13.65 -13.28
CA SER A 279 9.03 14.86 -13.93
C SER A 279 7.90 15.52 -13.11
N THR A 280 7.77 16.84 -13.22
CA THR A 280 6.77 17.65 -12.50
C THR A 280 5.32 17.20 -12.73
N PRO A 281 4.87 16.85 -13.96
CA PRO A 281 3.50 16.38 -14.19
C PRO A 281 3.19 15.06 -13.44
N LEU A 282 4.16 14.15 -13.39
CA LEU A 282 3.99 12.88 -12.68
C LEU A 282 3.86 13.10 -11.16
N ARG A 283 4.63 14.03 -10.60
CA ARG A 283 4.54 14.43 -9.19
C ARG A 283 3.17 15.01 -8.84
N VAL A 284 2.54 15.75 -9.75
CA VAL A 284 1.19 16.29 -9.53
C VAL A 284 0.15 15.17 -9.45
N ILE A 285 0.22 14.17 -10.34
CA ILE A 285 -0.69 13.01 -10.30
C ILE A 285 -0.45 12.18 -9.03
N GLU A 286 0.81 11.90 -8.69
CA GLU A 286 1.20 11.19 -7.47
C GLU A 286 0.72 11.94 -6.20
N ARG A 287 0.77 13.27 -6.21
CA ARG A 287 0.24 14.13 -5.14
C ARG A 287 -1.28 14.05 -5.04
N LEU A 288 -1.99 14.06 -6.17
CA LEU A 288 -3.46 13.97 -6.20
C LEU A 288 -3.97 12.62 -5.67
N ILE A 289 -3.24 11.52 -5.88
CA ILE A 289 -3.57 10.20 -5.34
C ILE A 289 -2.94 9.92 -3.96
N GLY A 290 -2.31 10.94 -3.33
CA GLY A 290 -1.72 10.81 -1.99
C GLY A 290 -0.39 10.04 -1.94
N LEU A 291 0.21 9.74 -3.08
CA LEU A 291 1.45 8.96 -3.17
C LEU A 291 2.66 9.70 -2.56
N GLU A 292 2.68 11.02 -2.61
CA GLU A 292 3.74 11.85 -1.99
C GLU A 292 3.70 11.77 -0.46
N LEU A 293 2.50 11.70 0.12
CA LEU A 293 2.30 11.46 1.54
C LEU A 293 2.83 10.08 1.93
N LYS A 294 2.55 9.07 1.10
CA LYS A 294 3.04 7.70 1.25
C LYS A 294 4.58 7.62 1.26
N LEU A 295 5.25 8.36 0.38
CA LEU A 295 6.73 8.39 0.31
C LEU A 295 7.41 9.05 1.53
N ARG A 296 6.77 9.99 2.20
CA ARG A 296 7.25 10.56 3.48
C ARG A 296 7.13 9.52 4.59
N GLN A 297 6.00 8.83 4.66
CA GLN A 297 5.74 7.79 5.64
C GLN A 297 6.74 6.64 5.57
N TYR A 298 7.14 6.20 4.37
CA TYR A 298 8.18 5.19 4.19
C TYR A 298 9.51 5.61 4.81
N ARG A 299 9.94 6.87 4.59
CA ARG A 299 11.18 7.38 5.16
C ARG A 299 11.13 7.50 6.68
N ASP A 300 9.99 7.94 7.21
CA ASP A 300 9.80 8.09 8.66
C ASP A 300 9.73 6.71 9.33
N GLY A 301 9.02 5.74 8.71
CA GLY A 301 8.97 4.35 9.16
C GLY A 301 10.33 3.67 9.16
N LYS A 302 11.10 3.80 8.07
CA LYS A 302 12.45 3.23 8.00
C LYS A 302 13.37 3.83 9.06
N ARG A 303 13.37 5.17 9.21
CA ARG A 303 14.19 5.84 10.22
C ARG A 303 13.83 5.40 11.64
N PHE A 304 12.54 5.21 11.92
CA PHE A 304 12.06 4.66 13.19
C PHE A 304 12.60 3.25 13.42
N CYS A 305 12.42 2.34 12.45
CA CYS A 305 12.88 0.96 12.58
C CYS A 305 14.40 0.87 12.72
N ASP A 306 15.14 1.62 11.90
CA ASP A 306 16.60 1.67 12.00
C ASP A 306 17.04 2.21 13.37
N GLY A 307 16.44 3.30 13.86
CA GLY A 307 16.79 3.89 15.16
C GLY A 307 16.51 2.97 16.34
N VAL A 308 15.37 2.27 16.35
CA VAL A 308 15.07 1.28 17.39
C VAL A 308 16.04 0.11 17.32
N ALA A 309 16.33 -0.41 16.12
CA ALA A 309 17.24 -1.54 15.96
C ALA A 309 18.69 -1.17 16.27
N GLU A 310 19.13 0.06 16.00
CA GLU A 310 20.48 0.56 16.40
C GLU A 310 20.62 0.68 17.91
N ALA A 311 19.58 1.13 18.60
CA ALA A 311 19.61 1.34 20.04
C ALA A 311 19.42 0.07 20.87
N GLY A 312 18.54 -0.85 20.43
CA GLY A 312 18.16 -2.03 21.23
C GLY A 312 18.26 -3.37 20.50
N GLY A 313 18.76 -3.37 19.25
CA GLY A 313 18.80 -4.57 18.41
C GLY A 313 17.45 -4.91 17.79
N ILE A 314 17.45 -5.95 16.94
CA ILE A 314 16.24 -6.41 16.26
C ILE A 314 15.15 -6.85 17.25
N ALA A 315 15.53 -7.47 18.36
CA ALA A 315 14.60 -7.90 19.40
C ALA A 315 13.79 -6.73 19.99
N ALA A 316 14.39 -5.54 20.13
CA ALA A 316 13.68 -4.34 20.57
C ALA A 316 12.68 -3.86 19.49
N LEU A 317 13.05 -3.97 18.21
CA LEU A 317 12.16 -3.61 17.11
C LEU A 317 11.00 -4.60 17.00
N ASP A 318 11.23 -5.89 17.20
CA ASP A 318 10.19 -6.93 17.09
C ASP A 318 9.06 -6.73 18.11
N HIS A 319 9.29 -6.05 19.23
CA HIS A 319 8.23 -5.66 20.16
C HIS A 319 7.10 -4.84 19.52
N VAL A 320 7.35 -4.19 18.38
CA VAL A 320 6.30 -3.46 17.66
C VAL A 320 5.17 -4.40 17.20
N TRP A 321 5.47 -5.70 17.09
CA TRP A 321 4.53 -6.73 16.63
C TRP A 321 3.84 -7.51 17.75
N ASP A 322 4.16 -7.26 19.02
CA ASP A 322 3.56 -7.97 20.16
C ASP A 322 2.05 -7.69 20.26
N SER A 323 1.62 -6.45 20.06
CA SER A 323 0.20 -6.06 20.05
C SER A 323 -0.02 -4.74 19.31
N GLN A 324 -1.30 -4.44 19.03
CA GLN A 324 -1.69 -3.15 18.43
C GLN A 324 -1.26 -1.93 19.27
N ASP A 325 -1.18 -2.07 20.59
CA ASP A 325 -0.80 -1.00 21.52
C ASP A 325 0.70 -0.68 21.46
N MET A 326 1.49 -1.60 20.89
CA MET A 326 2.91 -1.39 20.66
C MET A 326 3.19 -0.56 19.40
N LEU A 327 2.21 -0.37 18.51
CA LEU A 327 2.40 0.52 17.37
C LEU A 327 2.77 1.94 17.83
N PRO A 328 3.74 2.59 17.17
CA PRO A 328 4.10 3.96 17.50
C PRO A 328 3.01 4.96 17.09
N SER A 329 2.85 6.01 17.85
CA SER A 329 2.14 7.21 17.42
C SER A 329 2.93 7.98 16.34
N SER A 330 2.30 8.94 15.67
CA SER A 330 2.99 9.82 14.70
C SER A 330 4.18 10.57 15.32
N ALA A 331 4.09 10.93 16.61
CA ALA A 331 5.17 11.60 17.33
C ALA A 331 6.34 10.65 17.65
N GLU A 332 6.04 9.39 17.95
CA GLU A 332 7.04 8.35 18.23
C GLU A 332 7.72 7.84 16.95
N LEU A 333 7.04 7.83 15.80
CA LEU A 333 7.70 7.59 14.51
C LEU A 333 8.82 8.60 14.22
N ALA A 334 8.65 9.83 14.65
CA ALA A 334 9.66 10.87 14.49
C ALA A 334 10.78 10.80 15.55
N ASP A 335 10.51 10.15 16.68
CA ASP A 335 11.40 10.08 17.85
C ASP A 335 11.37 8.65 18.44
N PRO A 336 12.20 7.72 17.93
CA PRO A 336 12.24 6.32 18.38
C PRO A 336 12.49 6.16 19.88
N ASP A 337 13.25 7.06 20.52
CA ASP A 337 13.57 6.99 21.94
C ASP A 337 12.31 7.13 22.81
N ARG A 338 11.33 7.95 22.36
CA ARG A 338 10.04 8.06 23.07
C ARG A 338 9.25 6.76 23.04
N TRP A 339 9.25 6.07 21.88
CA TRP A 339 8.59 4.78 21.75
C TRP A 339 9.26 3.73 22.66
N MET A 340 10.59 3.65 22.63
CA MET A 340 11.35 2.74 23.49
C MET A 340 11.14 3.02 24.99
N ALA A 341 11.06 4.29 25.37
CA ALA A 341 10.77 4.67 26.76
C ALA A 341 9.36 4.25 27.19
N ARG A 342 8.36 4.35 26.29
CA ARG A 342 6.99 3.91 26.58
C ARG A 342 6.85 2.40 26.67
N THR A 343 7.57 1.67 25.82
CA THR A 343 7.46 0.21 25.70
C THR A 343 8.46 -0.54 26.56
N ALA A 344 9.40 0.17 27.20
CA ALA A 344 10.34 -0.43 28.15
C ALA A 344 9.60 -1.21 29.25
N PRO A 345 10.01 -2.45 29.58
CA PRO A 345 9.42 -3.17 30.68
C PRO A 345 9.57 -2.34 31.97
N ALA A 346 8.48 -2.25 32.75
CA ALA A 346 8.51 -1.55 34.03
C ALA A 346 9.68 -2.10 34.86
N ARG A 347 10.61 -1.21 35.23
CA ARG A 347 11.69 -1.59 36.11
C ARG A 347 11.04 -2.09 37.42
N THR A 348 10.99 -3.40 37.60
CA THR A 348 10.68 -3.99 38.90
C THR A 348 11.73 -3.47 39.89
N ARG A 349 11.26 -2.59 40.78
CA ARG A 349 12.05 -2.11 41.92
C ARG A 349 12.19 -3.22 42.94
#